data_33197df1fd32cdfe62d6c2f5e429d035
#
_entry.id   33197df1fd32cdfe62d6c2f5e429d035
#
_cell.length_a   1.000
_cell.length_b   1.000
_cell.length_c   1.000
_cell.angle_alpha   90.00
_cell.angle_beta   90.00
_cell.angle_gamma   90.00
#
_symmetry.space_group_name_H-M   'P 1'
#
loop_
_entity.id
_entity.type
_entity.pdbx_description
1 polymer ?
#
loop_
_entity_poly.entity_id
_entity_poly.type
_entity_poly.pdbx_seq_one_letter_code
_entity_poly.pdbx_strand_id
1 'polypeptide(L)'
;MNFTSFLVMGGISFGFLPEVEAQNTQKTELLSLYSAAHRALQRNPEFLGEIESVKISQAQMRREMSEFGWGLEALARYEDREKPQNTREFIAVGGVQLPGNNERLFSDKNLTARVGLKKRYATGTVVEFGSRFSRLENTLNQTSTSALYSPEFETFTGVTVTQPLLRGFGREANLAGVNIARHRGAAQDILTRVKAMNLVAEVASRYTDIVTADRVLKVHAENISLAEKMLKRNQELLASDEGLLTDVTTAELALYQRQDQLITSAADKIERVNILFALIDRAPDLDGRIRFQPISAYFSESALNKKRELIHYGQNRRLDLLYYKHVVETAKLNVIRAKDGSKPQLNVTGSVGLYGLSSSSDGSFSEAAEGQGTEWSVGVSLKMPLGKDGAEAAEDAADAQVRQAELELSKARRGISLEVDTACSRVDAARKRIVTAKKAVELALQRLTQEQELLDAGEGDFYRVVEQQQILGDARVNLVASEAGLSKSVIAVWLASGQIFERMGISDASVEIMITRAKKETE
;
A
#
# COMPACT_ATOMS: atom_id res chain seq x y z
N MET A 1 19.90 17.42 65.11
CA MET A 1 21.13 17.51 65.92
C MET A 1 22.26 17.91 64.97
N ASN A 2 22.83 19.09 65.25
CA ASN A 2 24.15 19.66 64.87
C ASN A 2 24.55 19.64 63.38
N PHE A 3 24.50 20.77 62.66
CA PHE A 3 25.44 21.93 62.67
C PHE A 3 26.93 21.52 62.53
N THR A 4 27.54 21.85 61.40
CA THR A 4 28.70 22.77 61.37
C THR A 4 29.05 23.14 59.92
N SER A 5 29.13 24.48 59.71
CA SER A 5 29.63 25.20 58.56
C SER A 5 31.15 24.98 58.36
N PHE A 6 31.59 24.97 57.06
CA PHE A 6 32.95 25.43 56.77
C PHE A 6 32.98 26.21 55.46
N LEU A 7 33.30 27.48 55.61
CA LEU A 7 33.53 28.49 54.60
C LEU A 7 35.00 28.38 54.17
N VAL A 8 35.29 28.15 52.89
CA VAL A 8 36.63 28.38 52.34
C VAL A 8 36.49 29.24 51.08
N MET A 9 36.94 30.44 51.20
CA MET A 9 37.26 31.32 50.08
C MET A 9 38.42 30.78 49.29
N GLY A 10 38.30 30.62 47.99
CA GLY A 10 39.38 30.28 47.09
C GLY A 10 39.17 30.92 45.72
N GLY A 11 40.07 31.78 45.32
CA GLY A 11 40.05 32.77 44.25
C GLY A 11 39.62 32.26 42.88
N ILE A 12 38.80 33.02 42.21
CA ILE A 12 38.38 32.85 40.82
C ILE A 12 39.49 33.42 39.92
N SER A 13 40.26 32.53 39.33
CA SER A 13 41.12 32.83 38.19
C SER A 13 40.25 32.84 36.93
N PHE A 14 40.07 34.01 36.33
CA PHE A 14 39.49 34.19 35.01
C PHE A 14 40.47 33.59 33.98
N GLY A 15 40.25 32.33 33.60
CA GLY A 15 40.88 31.75 32.45
C GLY A 15 40.19 32.25 31.18
N PHE A 16 40.92 32.95 30.33
CA PHE A 16 40.56 33.26 28.96
C PHE A 16 40.18 31.94 28.25
N LEU A 17 38.89 31.79 27.92
CA LEU A 17 38.44 30.79 26.95
C LEU A 17 38.84 31.28 25.56
N PRO A 18 39.51 30.50 24.73
CA PRO A 18 39.72 30.86 23.34
C PRO A 18 38.35 30.93 22.66
N GLU A 19 38.06 32.04 22.03
CA GLU A 19 37.00 32.22 21.06
C GLU A 19 37.23 31.21 19.95
N VAL A 20 36.51 30.06 20.00
CA VAL A 20 36.38 29.17 18.88
C VAL A 20 35.47 29.90 17.89
N GLU A 21 36.07 30.68 16.99
CA GLU A 21 35.44 31.07 15.73
C GLU A 21 35.06 29.77 14.99
N ALA A 22 33.87 29.28 15.27
CA ALA A 22 33.24 28.31 14.40
C ALA A 22 32.94 29.03 13.06
N GLN A 23 33.87 28.96 12.13
CA GLN A 23 33.62 29.21 10.72
C GLN A 23 32.60 28.18 10.26
N ASN A 24 31.35 28.41 10.62
CA ASN A 24 30.20 27.66 10.14
C ASN A 24 29.94 28.14 8.70
N THR A 25 30.72 27.65 7.75
CA THR A 25 30.42 27.78 6.32
C THR A 25 29.11 27.06 6.08
N GLN A 26 28.00 27.79 6.29
CA GLN A 26 26.64 27.32 6.11
C GLN A 26 26.45 26.94 4.63
N LYS A 27 26.67 25.67 4.32
CA LYS A 27 26.52 25.13 2.98
C LYS A 27 25.03 25.13 2.65
N THR A 28 24.61 26.08 1.81
CA THR A 28 23.23 26.14 1.30
C THR A 28 22.96 24.91 0.45
N GLU A 29 21.96 24.13 0.81
CA GLU A 29 21.52 22.96 0.04
C GLU A 29 20.55 23.41 -1.06
N LEU A 30 20.86 23.05 -2.32
CA LEU A 30 19.97 23.30 -3.44
C LEU A 30 19.10 22.05 -3.68
N LEU A 31 17.81 22.16 -3.38
CA LEU A 31 16.84 21.10 -3.63
C LEU A 31 16.26 21.27 -5.05
N SER A 32 16.50 20.28 -5.91
CA SER A 32 15.89 20.21 -7.24
C SER A 32 14.59 19.41 -7.21
N LEU A 33 13.71 19.63 -8.19
CA LEU A 33 12.48 18.87 -8.33
C LEU A 33 12.75 17.36 -8.45
N TYR A 34 13.79 16.98 -9.23
CA TYR A 34 14.20 15.59 -9.38
C TYR A 34 14.63 14.96 -8.06
N SER A 35 15.48 15.66 -7.29
CA SER A 35 15.94 15.16 -6.00
C SER A 35 14.81 15.06 -4.96
N ALA A 36 13.85 15.98 -4.98
CA ALA A 36 12.66 15.92 -4.13
C ALA A 36 11.78 14.70 -4.48
N ALA A 37 11.50 14.47 -5.77
CA ALA A 37 10.70 13.35 -6.23
C ALA A 37 11.39 11.99 -5.93
N HIS A 38 12.70 11.91 -6.16
CA HIS A 38 13.48 10.70 -5.85
C HIS A 38 13.50 10.42 -4.32
N ARG A 39 13.65 11.46 -3.49
CA ARG A 39 13.62 11.32 -2.04
C ARG A 39 12.24 10.91 -1.54
N ALA A 40 11.16 11.44 -2.12
CA ALA A 40 9.80 11.03 -1.79
C ALA A 40 9.59 9.53 -2.06
N LEU A 41 9.99 9.02 -3.21
CA LEU A 41 9.90 7.58 -3.53
C LEU A 41 10.70 6.71 -2.55
N GLN A 42 11.80 7.22 -1.99
CA GLN A 42 12.64 6.45 -1.07
C GLN A 42 12.17 6.50 0.39
N ARG A 43 11.50 7.57 0.81
CA ARG A 43 11.27 7.85 2.22
C ARG A 43 9.83 8.14 2.60
N ASN A 44 8.93 8.42 1.64
CA ASN A 44 7.54 8.72 1.97
C ASN A 44 6.89 7.53 2.70
N PRO A 45 6.37 7.70 3.93
CA PRO A 45 5.85 6.59 4.72
C PRO A 45 4.63 5.91 4.09
N GLU A 46 3.76 6.68 3.41
CA GLU A 46 2.59 6.14 2.73
C GLU A 46 3.00 5.25 1.56
N PHE A 47 3.98 5.69 0.75
CA PHE A 47 4.50 4.89 -0.35
C PHE A 47 5.26 3.65 0.12
N LEU A 48 6.04 3.75 1.21
CA LEU A 48 6.69 2.59 1.82
C LEU A 48 5.65 1.58 2.34
N GLY A 49 4.52 2.04 2.88
CA GLY A 49 3.39 1.18 3.22
C GLY A 49 2.82 0.41 2.02
N GLU A 50 2.77 1.02 0.83
CA GLU A 50 2.38 0.30 -0.39
C GLU A 50 3.42 -0.74 -0.82
N ILE A 51 4.71 -0.51 -0.59
CA ILE A 51 5.75 -1.52 -0.80
C ILE A 51 5.59 -2.71 0.16
N GLU A 52 5.23 -2.48 1.43
CA GLU A 52 4.89 -3.56 2.36
C GLU A 52 3.64 -4.35 1.90
N SER A 53 2.68 -3.70 1.26
CA SER A 53 1.50 -4.37 0.68
C SER A 53 1.88 -5.37 -0.42
N VAL A 54 2.97 -5.13 -1.15
CA VAL A 54 3.54 -6.12 -2.09
C VAL A 54 4.02 -7.36 -1.33
N LYS A 55 4.73 -7.20 -0.21
CA LYS A 55 5.19 -8.33 0.63
C LYS A 55 4.01 -9.15 1.16
N ILE A 56 2.95 -8.48 1.61
CA ILE A 56 1.72 -9.13 2.07
C ILE A 56 1.11 -9.97 0.95
N SER A 57 1.02 -9.43 -0.26
CA SER A 57 0.46 -10.17 -1.41
C SER A 57 1.30 -11.38 -1.81
N GLN A 58 2.62 -11.29 -1.73
CA GLN A 58 3.53 -12.42 -1.95
C GLN A 58 3.39 -13.50 -0.86
N ALA A 59 3.27 -13.10 0.39
CA ALA A 59 3.04 -14.02 1.50
C ALA A 59 1.69 -14.76 1.32
N GLN A 60 0.64 -14.08 0.87
CA GLN A 60 -0.64 -14.69 0.55
C GLN A 60 -0.51 -15.72 -0.60
N MET A 61 0.22 -15.40 -1.65
CA MET A 61 0.48 -16.35 -2.75
C MET A 61 1.23 -17.59 -2.27
N ARG A 62 2.27 -17.43 -1.43
CA ARG A 62 2.99 -18.57 -0.82
C ARG A 62 2.10 -19.42 0.07
N ARG A 63 1.19 -18.79 0.82
CA ARG A 63 0.20 -19.49 1.64
C ARG A 63 -0.69 -20.40 0.76
N GLU A 64 -1.22 -19.88 -0.34
CA GLU A 64 -2.03 -20.69 -1.27
C GLU A 64 -1.21 -21.83 -1.89
N MET A 65 0.06 -21.58 -2.20
CA MET A 65 0.95 -22.62 -2.72
C MET A 65 1.30 -23.68 -1.68
N SER A 66 1.38 -23.30 -0.39
CA SER A 66 1.73 -24.23 0.69
C SER A 66 0.71 -25.34 0.90
N GLU A 67 -0.54 -25.19 0.43
CA GLU A 67 -1.55 -26.25 0.45
C GLU A 67 -1.13 -27.48 -0.36
N PHE A 68 -0.19 -27.34 -1.30
CA PHE A 68 0.36 -28.42 -2.12
C PHE A 68 1.72 -28.94 -1.60
N GLY A 69 2.18 -28.41 -0.46
CA GLY A 69 3.36 -28.89 0.24
C GLY A 69 3.12 -30.18 1.01
N TRP A 70 4.20 -30.75 1.56
CA TRP A 70 4.10 -31.83 2.53
C TRP A 70 3.67 -31.28 3.88
N GLY A 71 2.65 -31.90 4.48
CA GLY A 71 2.21 -31.66 5.85
C GLY A 71 2.53 -32.87 6.72
N LEU A 72 3.00 -32.64 7.93
CA LEU A 72 3.10 -33.64 8.99
C LEU A 72 1.87 -33.50 9.89
N GLU A 73 1.15 -34.61 10.07
CA GLU A 73 0.03 -34.71 10.99
C GLU A 73 0.37 -35.73 12.07
N ALA A 74 0.29 -35.32 13.33
CA ALA A 74 0.48 -36.21 14.47
C ALA A 74 -0.69 -36.06 15.44
N LEU A 75 -1.25 -37.16 15.86
CA LEU A 75 -2.35 -37.25 16.81
C LEU A 75 -2.02 -38.28 17.87
N ALA A 76 -2.18 -37.96 19.14
CA ALA A 76 -2.17 -38.90 20.24
C ALA A 76 -3.46 -38.71 21.06
N ARG A 77 -4.18 -39.79 21.31
CA ARG A 77 -5.44 -39.77 22.05
C ARG A 77 -5.44 -40.91 23.03
N TYR A 78 -5.67 -40.59 24.30
CA TYR A 78 -5.93 -41.56 25.36
C TYR A 78 -7.39 -41.45 25.74
N GLU A 79 -8.06 -42.61 25.84
CA GLU A 79 -9.46 -42.71 26.22
C GLU A 79 -9.56 -43.70 27.39
N ASP A 80 -10.21 -43.30 28.47
CA ASP A 80 -10.60 -44.14 29.60
C ASP A 80 -12.11 -43.99 29.76
N ARG A 81 -12.82 -45.04 29.41
CA ARG A 81 -14.27 -45.02 29.36
C ARG A 81 -14.85 -46.13 30.19
N GLU A 82 -15.79 -45.80 31.05
CA GLU A 82 -16.66 -46.76 31.74
C GLU A 82 -18.10 -46.54 31.27
N LYS A 83 -18.69 -47.58 30.70
CA LYS A 83 -20.05 -47.52 30.19
C LYS A 83 -20.90 -48.61 30.80
N PRO A 84 -22.13 -48.31 31.27
CA PRO A 84 -23.09 -49.35 31.60
C PRO A 84 -23.36 -50.23 30.38
N GLN A 85 -23.34 -51.52 30.57
CA GLN A 85 -23.70 -52.46 29.51
C GLN A 85 -24.95 -53.25 29.85
N ASN A 86 -25.78 -53.55 28.86
CA ASN A 86 -27.00 -54.35 28.97
C ASN A 86 -26.81 -55.79 28.49
N THR A 87 -25.58 -56.18 28.19
CA THR A 87 -25.26 -57.52 27.68
C THR A 87 -24.74 -58.39 28.83
N ARG A 88 -25.24 -59.61 28.95
CA ARG A 88 -24.64 -60.63 29.81
C ARG A 88 -23.44 -61.24 29.11
N GLU A 89 -22.32 -61.22 29.79
CA GLU A 89 -21.16 -61.94 29.31
C GLU A 89 -21.31 -63.44 29.58
N PHE A 90 -20.96 -64.21 28.58
CA PHE A 90 -20.94 -65.69 28.70
C PHE A 90 -19.50 -66.15 28.49
N ILE A 91 -18.98 -66.93 29.40
CA ILE A 91 -17.70 -67.60 29.26
C ILE A 91 -17.96 -69.00 28.71
N ALA A 92 -17.42 -69.31 27.54
CA ALA A 92 -17.49 -70.66 26.98
C ALA A 92 -16.38 -71.54 27.56
N VAL A 93 -16.72 -72.49 28.39
CA VAL A 93 -15.77 -73.48 28.92
C VAL A 93 -16.20 -74.87 28.48
N GLY A 94 -15.43 -75.56 27.68
CA GLY A 94 -15.71 -76.92 27.24
C GLY A 94 -16.99 -77.08 26.45
N GLY A 95 -17.46 -76.05 25.73
CA GLY A 95 -18.69 -76.06 24.97
C GLY A 95 -19.95 -75.68 25.78
N VAL A 96 -19.83 -75.39 27.06
CA VAL A 96 -20.92 -74.93 27.90
C VAL A 96 -20.77 -73.40 28.14
N GLN A 97 -21.82 -72.66 27.85
CA GLN A 97 -21.88 -71.22 28.15
C GLN A 97 -22.26 -71.05 29.61
N LEU A 98 -21.32 -70.55 30.43
CA LEU A 98 -21.56 -70.18 31.81
C LEU A 98 -21.76 -68.67 31.90
N PRO A 99 -22.69 -68.16 32.76
CA PRO A 99 -22.80 -66.73 32.97
C PRO A 99 -21.48 -66.23 33.59
N GLY A 100 -20.87 -65.28 32.96
CA GLY A 100 -19.66 -64.59 33.44
C GLY A 100 -19.98 -63.71 34.67
N ASN A 101 -18.96 -63.12 35.22
CA ASN A 101 -19.07 -62.20 36.34
C ASN A 101 -20.05 -61.06 36.02
N ASN A 102 -20.96 -60.73 36.91
CA ASN A 102 -22.02 -59.73 36.72
C ASN A 102 -21.51 -58.27 36.71
N GLU A 103 -20.40 -58.02 36.00
CA GLU A 103 -19.95 -56.67 35.83
C GLU A 103 -20.86 -55.88 34.87
N ARG A 104 -21.57 -54.90 35.44
CA ARG A 104 -22.47 -54.04 34.65
C ARG A 104 -21.78 -52.91 33.94
N LEU A 105 -20.47 -52.79 34.08
CA LEU A 105 -19.66 -51.73 33.51
C LEU A 105 -18.65 -52.33 32.51
N PHE A 106 -18.66 -51.80 31.31
CA PHE A 106 -17.62 -52.03 30.32
C PHE A 106 -16.57 -50.93 30.53
N SER A 107 -15.35 -51.30 30.84
CA SER A 107 -14.21 -50.41 30.92
C SER A 107 -13.32 -50.60 29.69
N ASP A 108 -12.91 -49.49 29.10
CA ASP A 108 -12.17 -49.42 27.84
C ASP A 108 -11.09 -48.37 27.96
N LYS A 109 -9.81 -48.82 27.97
CA LYS A 109 -8.61 -47.97 28.10
C LYS A 109 -7.78 -48.06 26.85
N ASN A 110 -7.87 -47.03 26.00
CA ASN A 110 -7.25 -47.04 24.70
C ASN A 110 -6.29 -45.87 24.54
N LEU A 111 -5.12 -46.15 24.03
CA LEU A 111 -4.17 -45.15 23.51
C LEU A 111 -4.09 -45.32 22.01
N THR A 112 -4.43 -44.30 21.27
CA THR A 112 -4.22 -44.25 19.82
C THR A 112 -3.25 -43.16 19.48
N ALA A 113 -2.18 -43.49 18.77
CA ALA A 113 -1.25 -42.52 18.22
C ALA A 113 -1.19 -42.68 16.70
N ARG A 114 -1.18 -41.57 15.99
CA ARG A 114 -1.05 -41.54 14.53
C ARG A 114 0.01 -40.51 14.16
N VAL A 115 0.89 -40.85 13.24
CA VAL A 115 1.81 -39.93 12.59
C VAL A 115 1.77 -40.19 11.10
N GLY A 116 1.68 -39.13 10.29
CA GLY A 116 1.59 -39.28 8.83
C GLY A 116 2.09 -38.05 8.11
N LEU A 117 2.58 -38.28 6.90
CA LEU A 117 2.94 -37.26 5.92
C LEU A 117 1.85 -37.20 4.87
N LYS A 118 1.28 -36.02 4.65
CA LYS A 118 0.17 -35.79 3.73
C LYS A 118 0.57 -34.79 2.66
N LYS A 119 0.21 -35.06 1.42
CA LYS A 119 0.42 -34.15 0.29
C LYS A 119 -0.79 -34.10 -0.61
N ARG A 120 -1.21 -32.87 -0.95
CA ARG A 120 -2.22 -32.61 -1.96
C ARG A 120 -1.55 -32.28 -3.29
N TYR A 121 -1.99 -32.89 -4.36
CA TYR A 121 -1.52 -32.60 -5.72
C TYR A 121 -2.49 -31.66 -6.45
N ALA A 122 -1.98 -30.99 -7.48
CA ALA A 122 -2.77 -30.08 -8.30
C ALA A 122 -3.97 -30.74 -8.99
N THR A 123 -3.97 -32.07 -9.16
CA THR A 123 -5.10 -32.85 -9.66
C THR A 123 -6.25 -33.01 -8.68
N GLY A 124 -6.02 -32.62 -7.40
CA GLY A 124 -6.91 -32.84 -6.27
C GLY A 124 -6.61 -34.13 -5.49
N THR A 125 -5.76 -35.01 -6.03
CA THR A 125 -5.32 -36.22 -5.37
C THR A 125 -4.64 -35.91 -4.05
N VAL A 126 -5.02 -36.61 -3.00
CA VAL A 126 -4.36 -36.54 -1.68
C VAL A 126 -3.67 -37.86 -1.43
N VAL A 127 -2.39 -37.82 -1.16
CA VAL A 127 -1.58 -38.99 -0.76
C VAL A 127 -1.18 -38.80 0.68
N GLU A 128 -1.45 -39.82 1.49
CA GLU A 128 -1.07 -39.85 2.92
C GLU A 128 -0.25 -41.14 3.14
N PHE A 129 0.97 -40.96 3.65
CA PHE A 129 1.83 -42.05 4.14
C PHE A 129 1.92 -41.92 5.65
N GLY A 130 1.53 -42.95 6.42
CA GLY A 130 1.51 -42.83 7.85
C GLY A 130 1.49 -44.15 8.60
N SER A 131 1.73 -44.05 9.90
CA SER A 131 1.62 -45.14 10.85
C SER A 131 0.60 -44.78 11.91
N ARG A 132 -0.24 -45.77 12.23
CA ARG A 132 -1.19 -45.74 13.34
C ARG A 132 -0.79 -46.80 14.35
N PHE A 133 -0.65 -46.42 15.57
CA PHE A 133 -0.40 -47.28 16.71
C PHE A 133 -1.58 -47.20 17.66
N SER A 134 -2.05 -48.36 18.13
CA SER A 134 -3.12 -48.44 19.12
C SER A 134 -2.72 -49.40 20.25
N ARG A 135 -2.95 -49.01 21.47
CA ARG A 135 -2.94 -49.89 22.63
C ARG A 135 -4.37 -50.00 23.12
N LEU A 136 -4.89 -51.23 23.10
CA LEU A 136 -6.28 -51.50 23.42
C LEU A 136 -6.33 -52.42 24.65
N GLU A 137 -7.10 -52.00 25.63
CA GLU A 137 -7.30 -52.76 26.87
C GLU A 137 -8.76 -52.59 27.28
N ASN A 138 -9.52 -53.70 27.41
CA ASN A 138 -10.90 -53.61 27.84
C ASN A 138 -11.28 -54.78 28.72
N THR A 139 -12.44 -54.71 29.41
CA THR A 139 -12.90 -55.74 30.33
C THR A 139 -13.23 -57.07 29.70
N LEU A 140 -13.45 -57.11 28.37
CA LEU A 140 -13.75 -58.36 27.64
C LEU A 140 -12.49 -59.16 27.32
N ASN A 141 -11.35 -58.51 27.24
CA ASN A 141 -10.05 -59.08 26.84
C ASN A 141 -9.09 -59.29 28.02
N GLN A 142 -9.57 -59.40 29.25
CA GLN A 142 -8.71 -59.50 30.44
C GLN A 142 -8.31 -60.96 30.77
N THR A 143 -8.93 -61.96 30.18
CA THR A 143 -8.63 -63.38 30.50
C THR A 143 -7.89 -64.08 29.32
N SER A 144 -6.93 -64.91 29.67
CA SER A 144 -6.16 -65.72 28.69
C SER A 144 -7.01 -66.69 27.86
N THR A 145 -8.27 -66.88 28.23
CA THR A 145 -9.24 -67.68 27.46
C THR A 145 -10.03 -66.87 26.46
N SER A 146 -10.05 -65.55 26.57
CA SER A 146 -10.82 -64.67 25.69
C SER A 146 -9.98 -63.85 24.72
N ALA A 147 -8.70 -63.67 25.02
CA ALA A 147 -7.79 -62.91 24.16
C ALA A 147 -6.37 -63.50 24.21
N LEU A 148 -5.61 -63.44 23.07
CA LEU A 148 -4.22 -63.78 23.00
C LEU A 148 -3.35 -62.77 23.74
N TYR A 149 -3.71 -61.50 23.68
CA TYR A 149 -3.02 -60.35 24.30
C TYR A 149 -3.95 -59.45 25.08
N SER A 150 -3.52 -59.01 26.29
CA SER A 150 -4.18 -57.99 27.07
C SER A 150 -3.16 -57.24 27.90
N PRO A 151 -2.89 -55.96 27.63
CA PRO A 151 -3.38 -55.17 26.46
C PRO A 151 -2.84 -55.68 25.14
N GLU A 152 -3.61 -55.45 24.08
CA GLU A 152 -3.12 -55.68 22.71
C GLU A 152 -2.53 -54.41 22.11
N PHE A 153 -1.50 -54.58 21.34
CA PHE A 153 -0.80 -53.49 20.62
C PHE A 153 -0.93 -53.72 19.13
N GLU A 154 -1.57 -52.79 18.47
CA GLU A 154 -1.77 -52.81 17.02
C GLU A 154 -0.93 -51.75 16.34
N THR A 155 -0.30 -52.11 15.27
CA THR A 155 0.42 -51.16 14.40
C THR A 155 -0.04 -51.36 12.96
N PHE A 156 -0.42 -50.25 12.32
CA PHE A 156 -0.69 -50.20 10.88
C PHE A 156 0.25 -49.14 10.27
N THR A 157 0.99 -49.52 9.25
CA THR A 157 1.85 -48.57 8.49
C THR A 157 1.53 -48.75 7.00
N GLY A 158 1.12 -47.66 6.34
CA GLY A 158 0.65 -47.78 4.97
C GLY A 158 0.54 -46.46 4.23
N VAL A 159 0.01 -46.56 3.01
CA VAL A 159 -0.28 -45.43 2.13
C VAL A 159 -1.78 -45.40 1.85
N THR A 160 -2.35 -44.19 1.98
CA THR A 160 -3.74 -43.92 1.58
C THR A 160 -3.74 -42.91 0.44
N VAL A 161 -4.46 -43.19 -0.63
CA VAL A 161 -4.64 -42.29 -1.77
C VAL A 161 -6.12 -41.97 -1.89
N THR A 162 -6.45 -40.71 -1.84
CA THR A 162 -7.82 -40.22 -2.05
C THR A 162 -7.85 -39.39 -3.33
N GLN A 163 -8.68 -39.84 -4.30
CA GLN A 163 -8.89 -39.16 -5.58
C GLN A 163 -10.32 -38.63 -5.65
N PRO A 164 -10.50 -37.30 -5.66
CA PRO A 164 -11.80 -36.71 -6.00
C PRO A 164 -12.07 -36.93 -7.49
N LEU A 165 -13.32 -37.23 -7.84
CA LEU A 165 -13.75 -37.47 -9.23
C LEU A 165 -14.66 -36.36 -9.78
N LEU A 166 -15.31 -35.60 -8.93
CA LEU A 166 -16.21 -34.50 -9.30
C LEU A 166 -15.75 -33.19 -8.70
N ARG A 167 -16.21 -32.83 -7.48
CA ARG A 167 -15.78 -31.64 -6.78
C ARG A 167 -14.31 -31.77 -6.35
N GLY A 168 -13.50 -30.80 -6.70
CA GLY A 168 -12.06 -30.80 -6.39
C GLY A 168 -11.24 -31.66 -7.37
N PHE A 169 -11.83 -32.13 -8.49
CA PHE A 169 -11.11 -32.84 -9.55
C PHE A 169 -10.52 -31.86 -10.57
N GLY A 170 -9.27 -32.10 -10.93
CA GLY A 170 -8.61 -31.39 -12.01
C GLY A 170 -7.80 -30.17 -11.55
N ARG A 171 -6.85 -29.80 -12.41
CA ARG A 171 -5.87 -28.73 -12.10
C ARG A 171 -6.50 -27.34 -12.04
N GLU A 172 -7.51 -27.10 -12.86
CA GLU A 172 -8.14 -25.78 -12.97
C GLU A 172 -8.82 -25.38 -11.66
N ALA A 173 -9.64 -26.27 -11.09
CA ALA A 173 -10.32 -26.03 -9.82
C ALA A 173 -9.34 -25.92 -8.65
N ASN A 174 -8.36 -26.82 -8.56
CA ASN A 174 -7.43 -26.86 -7.43
C ASN A 174 -6.43 -25.70 -7.46
N LEU A 175 -5.95 -25.29 -8.63
CA LEU A 175 -5.00 -24.17 -8.75
C LEU A 175 -5.69 -22.80 -8.84
N ALA A 176 -7.02 -22.74 -8.84
CA ALA A 176 -7.76 -21.48 -8.93
C ALA A 176 -7.36 -20.50 -7.79
N GLY A 177 -7.22 -20.98 -6.53
CA GLY A 177 -6.77 -20.20 -5.39
C GLY A 177 -5.38 -19.58 -5.61
N VAL A 178 -4.41 -20.39 -6.05
CA VAL A 178 -3.05 -19.94 -6.38
C VAL A 178 -3.05 -18.90 -7.51
N ASN A 179 -3.84 -19.15 -8.57
CA ASN A 179 -3.94 -18.23 -9.70
C ASN A 179 -4.62 -16.91 -9.29
N ILE A 180 -5.65 -16.94 -8.44
CA ILE A 180 -6.26 -15.75 -7.85
C ILE A 180 -5.22 -14.95 -7.07
N ALA A 181 -4.46 -15.61 -6.19
CA ALA A 181 -3.41 -14.95 -5.42
C ALA A 181 -2.33 -14.34 -6.33
N ARG A 182 -1.95 -15.03 -7.42
CA ARG A 182 -1.01 -14.53 -8.43
C ARG A 182 -1.54 -13.27 -9.14
N HIS A 183 -2.79 -13.27 -9.58
CA HIS A 183 -3.40 -12.09 -10.21
C HIS A 183 -3.55 -10.93 -9.23
N ARG A 184 -3.90 -11.20 -7.97
CA ARG A 184 -3.94 -10.18 -6.91
C ARG A 184 -2.56 -9.59 -6.63
N GLY A 185 -1.51 -10.41 -6.59
CA GLY A 185 -0.14 -9.95 -6.45
C GLY A 185 0.29 -9.05 -7.61
N ALA A 186 0.01 -9.46 -8.86
CA ALA A 186 0.28 -8.63 -10.03
C ALA A 186 -0.52 -7.31 -10.03
N ALA A 187 -1.77 -7.35 -9.58
CA ALA A 187 -2.59 -6.15 -9.40
C ALA A 187 -2.00 -5.22 -8.33
N GLN A 188 -1.49 -5.75 -7.21
CA GLN A 188 -0.83 -4.96 -6.18
C GLN A 188 0.46 -4.30 -6.68
N ASP A 189 1.29 -4.99 -7.46
CA ASP A 189 2.47 -4.41 -8.11
C ASP A 189 2.11 -3.19 -8.97
N ILE A 190 1.02 -3.31 -9.72
CA ILE A 190 0.50 -2.23 -10.57
C ILE A 190 0.01 -1.06 -9.73
N LEU A 191 -0.76 -1.33 -8.66
CA LEU A 191 -1.24 -0.28 -7.75
C LEU A 191 -0.07 0.48 -7.11
N THR A 192 0.96 -0.22 -6.67
CA THR A 192 2.17 0.40 -6.10
C THR A 192 2.84 1.35 -7.11
N ARG A 193 2.91 0.96 -8.40
CA ARG A 193 3.44 1.85 -9.45
C ARG A 193 2.53 3.07 -9.71
N VAL A 194 1.22 2.88 -9.72
CA VAL A 194 0.25 3.99 -9.85
C VAL A 194 0.39 4.96 -8.68
N LYS A 195 0.54 4.46 -7.47
CA LYS A 195 0.80 5.28 -6.28
C LYS A 195 2.11 6.06 -6.36
N ALA A 196 3.18 5.43 -6.86
CA ALA A 196 4.46 6.11 -7.13
C ALA A 196 4.29 7.25 -8.13
N MET A 197 3.54 7.04 -9.22
CA MET A 197 3.25 8.09 -10.21
C MET A 197 2.48 9.25 -9.61
N ASN A 198 1.46 8.98 -8.79
CA ASN A 198 0.68 9.99 -8.09
C ASN A 198 1.54 10.79 -7.12
N LEU A 199 2.39 10.11 -6.33
CA LEU A 199 3.33 10.76 -5.40
C LEU A 199 4.29 11.70 -6.12
N VAL A 200 4.86 11.28 -7.24
CA VAL A 200 5.75 12.12 -8.06
C VAL A 200 5.01 13.34 -8.61
N ALA A 201 3.78 13.17 -9.09
CA ALA A 201 2.95 14.28 -9.56
C ALA A 201 2.60 15.26 -8.43
N GLU A 202 2.29 14.76 -7.25
CA GLU A 202 2.03 15.58 -6.07
C GLU A 202 3.27 16.37 -5.66
N VAL A 203 4.42 15.72 -5.53
CA VAL A 203 5.71 16.39 -5.23
C VAL A 203 5.99 17.49 -6.26
N ALA A 204 5.80 17.23 -7.55
CA ALA A 204 5.98 18.21 -8.60
C ALA A 204 5.03 19.40 -8.47
N SER A 205 3.77 19.16 -8.11
CA SER A 205 2.79 20.20 -7.86
C SER A 205 3.16 21.05 -6.64
N ARG A 206 3.50 20.43 -5.50
CA ARG A 206 3.93 21.13 -4.26
C ARG A 206 5.21 21.91 -4.45
N TYR A 207 6.16 21.34 -5.19
CA TYR A 207 7.39 22.04 -5.55
C TYR A 207 7.11 23.30 -6.41
N THR A 208 6.17 23.19 -7.36
CA THR A 208 5.70 24.34 -8.16
C THR A 208 5.12 25.44 -7.26
N ASP A 209 4.35 25.07 -6.21
CA ASP A 209 3.79 26.04 -5.26
C ASP A 209 4.87 26.82 -4.51
N ILE A 210 5.95 26.15 -4.10
CA ILE A 210 7.07 26.81 -3.39
C ILE A 210 7.80 27.78 -4.29
N VAL A 211 8.14 27.36 -5.53
CA VAL A 211 8.79 28.26 -6.50
C VAL A 211 7.91 29.45 -6.84
N THR A 212 6.59 29.25 -6.89
CA THR A 212 5.62 30.32 -7.08
C THR A 212 5.61 31.30 -5.89
N ALA A 213 5.59 30.79 -4.65
CA ALA A 213 5.67 31.61 -3.46
C ALA A 213 6.95 32.43 -3.40
N ASP A 214 8.10 31.87 -3.79
CA ASP A 214 9.36 32.61 -3.91
C ASP A 214 9.27 33.80 -4.88
N ARG A 215 8.58 33.60 -6.01
CA ARG A 215 8.39 34.67 -7.02
C ARG A 215 7.42 35.74 -6.52
N VAL A 216 6.35 35.33 -5.82
CA VAL A 216 5.40 36.27 -5.19
C VAL A 216 6.09 37.13 -4.14
N LEU A 217 6.92 36.52 -3.29
CA LEU A 217 7.74 37.27 -2.29
C LEU A 217 8.64 38.31 -2.96
N LYS A 218 9.25 38.00 -4.10
CA LYS A 218 10.06 38.97 -4.84
C LYS A 218 9.22 40.15 -5.32
N VAL A 219 8.00 39.89 -5.86
CA VAL A 219 7.09 40.95 -6.28
C VAL A 219 6.71 41.85 -5.10
N HIS A 220 6.40 41.27 -3.92
CA HIS A 220 6.07 42.07 -2.74
C HIS A 220 7.26 42.87 -2.23
N ALA A 221 8.47 42.30 -2.24
CA ALA A 221 9.69 43.02 -1.87
C ALA A 221 9.98 44.24 -2.82
N GLU A 222 9.76 44.03 -4.14
CA GLU A 222 9.84 45.14 -5.11
C GLU A 222 8.78 46.22 -4.83
N ASN A 223 7.55 45.82 -4.52
CA ASN A 223 6.47 46.75 -4.18
C ASN A 223 6.77 47.56 -2.90
N ILE A 224 7.38 46.94 -1.87
CA ILE A 224 7.84 47.66 -0.65
C ILE A 224 8.91 48.68 -1.02
N SER A 225 9.94 48.28 -1.81
CA SER A 225 10.99 49.21 -2.22
C SER A 225 10.47 50.45 -2.98
N LEU A 226 9.42 50.24 -3.81
CA LEU A 226 8.74 51.33 -4.48
C LEU A 226 7.98 52.24 -3.49
N ALA A 227 7.27 51.66 -2.52
CA ALA A 227 6.53 52.41 -1.49
C ALA A 227 7.47 53.22 -0.57
N GLU A 228 8.61 52.66 -0.19
CA GLU A 228 9.64 53.37 0.58
C GLU A 228 10.18 54.60 -0.16
N LYS A 229 10.48 54.45 -1.45
CA LYS A 229 10.92 55.58 -2.28
C LYS A 229 9.85 56.67 -2.38
N MET A 230 8.59 56.30 -2.50
CA MET A 230 7.47 57.23 -2.57
C MET A 230 7.27 57.97 -1.22
N LEU A 231 7.31 57.23 -0.10
CA LEU A 231 7.22 57.80 1.21
C LEU A 231 8.34 58.83 1.45
N LYS A 232 9.59 58.46 1.13
CA LYS A 232 10.73 59.35 1.26
C LYS A 232 10.59 60.62 0.43
N ARG A 233 10.15 60.50 -0.84
CA ARG A 233 9.88 61.66 -1.71
C ARG A 233 8.84 62.60 -1.12
N ASN A 234 7.70 62.06 -0.62
CA ASN A 234 6.65 62.89 -0.03
C ASN A 234 7.07 63.56 1.30
N GLN A 235 7.92 62.90 2.10
CA GLN A 235 8.52 63.48 3.28
C GLN A 235 9.47 64.64 2.92
N GLU A 236 10.26 64.51 1.85
CA GLU A 236 11.15 65.59 1.35
C GLU A 236 10.35 66.77 0.80
N LEU A 237 9.26 66.50 0.07
CA LEU A 237 8.35 67.57 -0.42
C LEU A 237 7.64 68.30 0.75
N LEU A 238 7.19 67.59 1.77
CA LEU A 238 6.59 68.21 2.96
C LEU A 238 7.61 69.07 3.71
N ALA A 239 8.86 68.64 3.82
CA ALA A 239 9.92 69.38 4.49
C ALA A 239 10.33 70.68 3.75
N SER A 240 10.06 70.73 2.43
CA SER A 240 10.27 71.93 1.59
C SER A 240 9.03 72.84 1.45
N ASP A 241 7.94 72.55 2.18
CA ASP A 241 6.64 73.23 2.08
C ASP A 241 5.94 73.07 0.69
N GLU A 242 6.37 72.06 -0.11
CA GLU A 242 5.82 71.78 -1.43
C GLU A 242 4.85 70.58 -1.42
N GLY A 243 4.74 69.85 -0.30
CA GLY A 243 3.94 68.66 -0.13
C GLY A 243 2.83 68.76 0.90
N LEU A 244 1.88 67.79 0.84
CA LEU A 244 0.77 67.73 1.78
C LEU A 244 1.03 66.62 2.84
N LEU A 245 0.64 66.87 4.07
CA LEU A 245 0.69 65.86 5.14
C LEU A 245 -0.19 64.61 4.82
N THR A 246 -1.30 64.85 4.11
CA THR A 246 -2.17 63.73 3.64
C THR A 246 -1.45 62.77 2.70
N ASP A 247 -0.52 63.24 1.87
CA ASP A 247 0.23 62.41 0.94
C ASP A 247 1.27 61.58 1.67
N VAL A 248 1.93 62.13 2.68
CA VAL A 248 2.83 61.40 3.55
C VAL A 248 2.08 60.29 4.30
N THR A 249 0.91 60.62 4.89
CA THR A 249 0.09 59.63 5.62
C THR A 249 -0.41 58.54 4.70
N THR A 250 -0.80 58.88 3.46
CA THR A 250 -1.23 57.91 2.44
C THR A 250 -0.09 56.99 2.00
N ALA A 251 1.12 57.53 1.80
CA ALA A 251 2.30 56.76 1.46
C ALA A 251 2.71 55.80 2.59
N GLU A 252 2.62 56.29 3.85
CA GLU A 252 2.92 55.47 5.03
C GLU A 252 1.93 54.33 5.21
N LEU A 253 0.63 54.57 5.05
CA LEU A 253 -0.39 53.54 5.07
C LEU A 253 -0.14 52.49 3.98
N ALA A 254 0.16 52.92 2.75
CA ALA A 254 0.48 52.04 1.65
C ALA A 254 1.72 51.17 1.92
N LEU A 255 2.75 51.73 2.57
CA LEU A 255 3.95 50.95 2.94
C LEU A 255 3.61 49.87 3.97
N TYR A 256 2.86 50.19 5.04
CA TYR A 256 2.48 49.18 6.03
C TYR A 256 1.57 48.09 5.46
N GLN A 257 0.65 48.39 4.54
CA GLN A 257 -0.16 47.40 3.84
C GLN A 257 0.68 46.44 3.01
N ARG A 258 1.74 46.94 2.34
CA ARG A 258 2.64 46.08 1.55
C ARG A 258 3.55 45.23 2.42
N GLN A 259 3.97 45.76 3.60
CA GLN A 259 4.70 44.97 4.59
C GLN A 259 3.86 43.82 5.14
N ASP A 260 2.59 44.06 5.44
CA ASP A 260 1.65 43.01 5.85
C ASP A 260 1.47 41.91 4.78
N GLN A 261 1.33 42.29 3.49
CA GLN A 261 1.29 41.36 2.38
C GLN A 261 2.56 40.50 2.27
N LEU A 262 3.73 41.08 2.51
CA LEU A 262 4.99 40.34 2.52
C LEU A 262 5.05 39.32 3.66
N ILE A 263 4.66 39.74 4.87
CA ILE A 263 4.64 38.89 6.07
C ILE A 263 3.72 37.68 5.84
N THR A 264 2.50 37.96 5.36
CA THR A 264 1.51 36.89 5.04
C THR A 264 2.04 35.93 3.98
N SER A 265 2.65 36.45 2.91
CA SER A 265 3.21 35.60 1.84
C SER A 265 4.44 34.81 2.31
N ALA A 266 5.22 35.34 3.26
CA ALA A 266 6.34 34.62 3.85
C ALA A 266 5.85 33.43 4.71
N ALA A 267 4.80 33.63 5.50
CA ALA A 267 4.15 32.56 6.26
C ALA A 267 3.57 31.45 5.35
N ASP A 268 2.86 31.84 4.29
CA ASP A 268 2.33 30.92 3.27
C ASP A 268 3.44 30.09 2.60
N LYS A 269 4.59 30.70 2.31
CA LYS A 269 5.75 29.96 1.81
C LYS A 269 6.25 28.90 2.78
N ILE A 270 6.36 29.23 4.05
CA ILE A 270 6.82 28.27 5.09
C ILE A 270 5.86 27.09 5.16
N GLU A 271 4.55 27.32 5.13
CA GLU A 271 3.53 26.28 5.12
C GLU A 271 3.71 25.34 3.90
N ARG A 272 3.88 25.89 2.70
CA ARG A 272 4.09 25.12 1.47
C ARG A 272 5.37 24.28 1.53
N VAL A 273 6.45 24.82 2.09
CA VAL A 273 7.71 24.10 2.31
C VAL A 273 7.49 22.92 3.26
N ASN A 274 6.79 23.14 4.37
CA ASN A 274 6.50 22.09 5.34
C ASN A 274 5.63 20.96 4.73
N ILE A 275 4.67 21.29 3.89
CA ILE A 275 3.87 20.28 3.15
C ILE A 275 4.77 19.43 2.25
N LEU A 276 5.70 20.04 1.50
CA LEU A 276 6.64 19.27 0.69
C LEU A 276 7.57 18.41 1.56
N PHE A 277 8.03 18.95 2.69
CA PHE A 277 8.92 18.22 3.59
C PHE A 277 8.25 16.99 4.21
N ALA A 278 6.96 17.09 4.52
CA ALA A 278 6.17 15.91 4.94
C ALA A 278 6.14 14.82 3.86
N LEU A 279 6.01 15.20 2.57
CA LEU A 279 6.02 14.23 1.47
C LEU A 279 7.39 13.55 1.26
N ILE A 280 8.50 14.25 1.55
CA ILE A 280 9.86 13.73 1.34
C ILE A 280 10.51 13.21 2.63
N ASP A 281 9.73 13.08 3.70
CA ASP A 281 10.18 12.67 5.05
C ASP A 281 11.39 13.50 5.51
N ARG A 282 11.20 14.79 5.64
CA ARG A 282 12.22 15.73 6.06
C ARG A 282 11.73 16.62 7.20
N ALA A 283 12.61 16.86 8.17
CA ALA A 283 12.34 17.83 9.23
C ALA A 283 12.23 19.27 8.69
N PRO A 284 11.50 20.17 9.37
CA PRO A 284 11.41 21.58 9.02
C PRO A 284 12.78 22.23 8.87
N ASP A 285 12.92 23.14 7.91
CA ASP A 285 14.14 23.93 7.69
C ASP A 285 14.16 25.17 8.61
N LEU A 286 14.48 24.96 9.89
CA LEU A 286 14.49 26.01 10.90
C LEU A 286 15.55 27.10 10.62
N ASP A 287 16.61 26.75 9.90
CA ASP A 287 17.74 27.66 9.62
C ASP A 287 17.64 28.34 8.24
N GLY A 288 16.62 28.02 7.43
CA GLY A 288 16.42 28.59 6.11
C GLY A 288 17.56 28.29 5.11
N ARG A 289 18.21 27.11 5.26
CA ARG A 289 19.38 26.71 4.47
C ARG A 289 19.04 26.14 3.11
N ILE A 290 17.76 25.80 2.89
CA ILE A 290 17.32 25.15 1.67
C ILE A 290 16.89 26.19 0.65
N ARG A 291 17.44 26.06 -0.55
CA ARG A 291 17.04 26.84 -1.74
C ARG A 291 16.40 25.91 -2.77
N PHE A 292 15.36 26.40 -3.41
CA PHE A 292 14.64 25.65 -4.44
C PHE A 292 15.12 26.08 -5.82
N GLN A 293 15.40 25.08 -6.67
CA GLN A 293 15.81 25.35 -8.05
C GLN A 293 14.62 25.84 -8.88
N PRO A 294 14.77 26.88 -9.72
CA PRO A 294 13.70 27.32 -10.62
C PRO A 294 13.25 26.22 -11.57
N ILE A 295 11.93 26.14 -11.84
CA ILE A 295 11.30 25.07 -12.66
C ILE A 295 11.26 25.42 -14.16
N SER A 296 11.63 26.60 -14.58
CA SER A 296 11.44 27.11 -15.94
C SER A 296 11.92 26.21 -17.08
N ALA A 297 12.80 25.24 -16.80
CA ALA A 297 13.30 24.28 -17.77
C ALA A 297 12.45 23.00 -17.92
N TYR A 298 11.56 22.69 -16.95
CA TYR A 298 10.87 21.39 -16.90
C TYR A 298 9.52 21.37 -17.64
N PHE A 299 8.90 22.53 -17.87
CA PHE A 299 7.52 22.62 -18.34
C PHE A 299 7.42 23.38 -19.68
N SER A 300 8.30 23.05 -20.62
CA SER A 300 8.22 23.61 -21.98
C SER A 300 6.97 23.10 -22.69
N GLU A 301 6.21 24.02 -23.30
CA GLU A 301 5.00 23.73 -24.10
C GLU A 301 5.27 22.77 -25.25
N SER A 302 6.49 22.77 -25.80
CA SER A 302 6.94 21.87 -26.88
C SER A 302 6.92 20.40 -26.49
N ALA A 303 6.80 20.09 -25.17
CA ALA A 303 6.76 18.74 -24.65
C ALA A 303 5.35 18.08 -24.67
N LEU A 304 4.30 18.81 -25.09
CA LEU A 304 2.93 18.26 -25.19
C LEU A 304 2.69 17.73 -26.60
N ASN A 305 2.35 16.45 -26.68
CA ASN A 305 1.91 15.82 -27.92
C ASN A 305 0.52 16.34 -28.30
N LYS A 306 0.09 16.08 -29.53
CA LYS A 306 -1.30 16.38 -29.93
C LYS A 306 -2.27 15.60 -29.04
N LYS A 307 -3.42 16.19 -28.68
CA LYS A 307 -4.44 15.63 -27.78
C LYS A 307 -4.83 14.19 -28.14
N ARG A 308 -5.04 13.90 -29.44
CA ARG A 308 -5.37 12.53 -29.89
C ARG A 308 -4.27 11.53 -29.61
N GLU A 309 -3.01 11.93 -29.78
CA GLU A 309 -1.84 11.07 -29.50
C GLU A 309 -1.72 10.78 -28.02
N LEU A 310 -1.98 11.76 -27.13
CA LEU A 310 -1.97 11.58 -25.67
C LEU A 310 -3.08 10.64 -25.20
N ILE A 311 -4.30 10.75 -25.77
CA ILE A 311 -5.39 9.83 -25.47
C ILE A 311 -5.03 8.41 -25.89
N HIS A 312 -4.51 8.24 -27.11
CA HIS A 312 -4.09 6.93 -27.61
C HIS A 312 -2.97 6.33 -26.75
N TYR A 313 -1.98 7.16 -26.38
CA TYR A 313 -0.90 6.75 -25.50
C TYR A 313 -1.42 6.29 -24.13
N GLY A 314 -2.30 7.07 -23.50
CA GLY A 314 -2.91 6.73 -22.22
C GLY A 314 -3.71 5.42 -22.29
N GLN A 315 -4.56 5.25 -23.31
CA GLN A 315 -5.34 4.03 -23.50
C GLN A 315 -4.48 2.75 -23.67
N ASN A 316 -3.26 2.87 -24.19
CA ASN A 316 -2.39 1.71 -24.42
C ASN A 316 -1.38 1.47 -23.31
N ARG A 317 -1.00 2.49 -22.54
CA ARG A 317 0.12 2.39 -21.58
C ARG A 317 -0.27 2.64 -20.13
N ARG A 318 -1.47 3.14 -19.84
CA ARG A 318 -1.85 3.36 -18.43
C ARG A 318 -1.96 2.05 -17.66
N LEU A 319 -1.30 2.04 -16.53
CA LEU A 319 -1.15 0.85 -15.67
C LEU A 319 -2.48 0.43 -15.03
N ASP A 320 -3.36 1.37 -14.72
CA ASP A 320 -4.68 1.07 -14.14
C ASP A 320 -5.54 0.18 -15.06
N LEU A 321 -5.39 0.23 -16.39
CA LEU A 321 -6.07 -0.74 -17.27
C LEU A 321 -5.57 -2.18 -17.07
N LEU A 322 -4.27 -2.34 -16.78
CA LEU A 322 -3.72 -3.66 -16.46
C LEU A 322 -4.26 -4.16 -15.11
N TYR A 323 -4.38 -3.27 -14.13
CA TYR A 323 -5.02 -3.59 -12.85
C TYR A 323 -6.43 -4.16 -13.05
N TYR A 324 -7.31 -3.45 -13.78
CA TYR A 324 -8.67 -3.93 -14.03
C TYR A 324 -8.72 -5.23 -14.83
N LYS A 325 -7.76 -5.48 -15.74
CA LYS A 325 -7.64 -6.79 -16.41
C LYS A 325 -7.38 -7.91 -15.40
N HIS A 326 -6.48 -7.71 -14.45
CA HIS A 326 -6.23 -8.70 -13.38
C HIS A 326 -7.45 -8.89 -12.47
N VAL A 327 -8.24 -7.85 -12.22
CA VAL A 327 -9.51 -7.95 -11.47
C VAL A 327 -10.52 -8.83 -12.24
N VAL A 328 -10.66 -8.65 -13.57
CA VAL A 328 -11.52 -9.48 -14.41
C VAL A 328 -11.06 -10.96 -14.38
N GLU A 329 -9.76 -11.22 -14.55
CA GLU A 329 -9.24 -12.60 -14.49
C GLU A 329 -9.45 -13.22 -13.10
N THR A 330 -9.31 -12.46 -12.03
CA THR A 330 -9.63 -12.93 -10.66
C THR A 330 -11.11 -13.30 -10.53
N ALA A 331 -12.02 -12.50 -11.10
CA ALA A 331 -13.45 -12.77 -11.08
C ALA A 331 -13.78 -14.06 -11.87
N LYS A 332 -13.18 -14.26 -13.04
CA LYS A 332 -13.35 -15.50 -13.85
C LYS A 332 -12.87 -16.76 -13.08
N LEU A 333 -11.75 -16.64 -12.37
CA LEU A 333 -11.25 -17.74 -11.53
C LEU A 333 -12.19 -18.03 -10.34
N ASN A 334 -12.87 -17.04 -9.80
CA ASN A 334 -13.91 -17.25 -8.79
C ASN A 334 -15.12 -18.00 -9.36
N VAL A 335 -15.50 -17.76 -10.62
CA VAL A 335 -16.54 -18.57 -11.29
C VAL A 335 -16.14 -20.04 -11.37
N ILE A 336 -14.88 -20.33 -11.71
CA ILE A 336 -14.36 -21.71 -11.72
C ILE A 336 -14.51 -22.35 -10.34
N ARG A 337 -14.16 -21.64 -9.28
CA ARG A 337 -14.31 -22.13 -7.90
C ARG A 337 -15.77 -22.34 -7.50
N ALA A 338 -16.67 -21.43 -7.89
CA ALA A 338 -18.09 -21.57 -7.61
C ALA A 338 -18.67 -22.81 -8.33
N LYS A 339 -18.39 -22.96 -9.62
CA LYS A 339 -18.79 -24.13 -10.42
C LYS A 339 -18.20 -25.45 -9.94
N ASP A 340 -16.99 -25.46 -9.39
CA ASP A 340 -16.46 -26.65 -8.75
C ASP A 340 -17.15 -26.92 -7.42
N GLY A 341 -17.43 -25.85 -6.64
CA GLY A 341 -18.11 -25.93 -5.35
C GLY A 341 -19.53 -26.48 -5.43
N SER A 342 -20.24 -26.28 -6.56
CA SER A 342 -21.61 -26.74 -6.78
C SER A 342 -21.69 -28.22 -7.11
N LYS A 343 -20.58 -28.84 -7.53
CA LYS A 343 -20.56 -30.28 -7.88
C LYS A 343 -20.70 -31.17 -6.66
N PRO A 344 -21.33 -32.36 -6.78
CA PRO A 344 -21.27 -33.38 -5.76
C PRO A 344 -19.82 -33.77 -5.44
N GLN A 345 -19.53 -34.09 -4.18
CA GLN A 345 -18.25 -34.61 -3.77
C GLN A 345 -18.25 -36.13 -3.91
N LEU A 346 -17.57 -36.66 -4.91
CA LEU A 346 -17.37 -38.08 -5.13
C LEU A 346 -15.89 -38.39 -5.01
N ASN A 347 -15.50 -39.17 -4.00
CA ASN A 347 -14.12 -39.55 -3.78
C ASN A 347 -13.98 -41.07 -3.88
N VAL A 348 -12.90 -41.50 -4.50
CA VAL A 348 -12.39 -42.88 -4.40
C VAL A 348 -11.19 -42.83 -3.46
N THR A 349 -11.19 -43.70 -2.45
CA THR A 349 -10.10 -43.85 -1.51
C THR A 349 -9.57 -45.26 -1.55
N GLY A 350 -8.29 -45.42 -1.76
CA GLY A 350 -7.59 -46.69 -1.67
C GLY A 350 -6.54 -46.62 -0.56
N SER A 351 -6.46 -47.66 0.25
CA SER A 351 -5.37 -47.79 1.23
C SER A 351 -4.72 -49.19 1.12
N VAL A 352 -3.43 -49.22 1.37
CA VAL A 352 -2.66 -50.45 1.48
C VAL A 352 -1.58 -50.28 2.53
N GLY A 353 -1.38 -51.29 3.35
CA GLY A 353 -0.38 -51.21 4.41
C GLY A 353 -0.11 -52.56 5.06
N LEU A 354 0.82 -52.52 5.98
CA LEU A 354 1.29 -53.61 6.80
C LEU A 354 0.72 -53.48 8.18
N TYR A 355 0.27 -54.61 8.73
CA TYR A 355 -0.39 -54.68 10.01
C TYR A 355 0.37 -55.61 10.96
N GLY A 356 0.56 -55.24 12.20
CA GLY A 356 1.16 -56.06 13.24
C GLY A 356 0.29 -56.01 14.49
N LEU A 357 0.18 -57.16 15.18
CA LEU A 357 -0.58 -57.32 16.42
C LEU A 357 0.26 -58.12 17.43
N SER A 358 0.58 -57.53 18.58
CA SER A 358 1.46 -58.17 19.56
C SER A 358 1.07 -57.83 21.01
N SER A 359 1.67 -58.55 21.95
CA SER A 359 1.57 -58.26 23.40
C SER A 359 2.44 -57.05 23.84
N SER A 360 3.29 -56.52 22.97
CA SER A 360 4.16 -55.39 23.23
C SER A 360 4.18 -54.40 22.05
N SER A 361 4.49 -53.15 22.35
CA SER A 361 4.62 -52.10 21.33
C SER A 361 5.67 -52.47 20.28
N ASP A 362 6.87 -52.89 20.73
CA ASP A 362 7.99 -53.24 19.82
C ASP A 362 7.66 -54.43 18.95
N GLY A 363 6.94 -55.45 19.51
CA GLY A 363 6.48 -56.61 18.78
C GLY A 363 5.50 -56.24 17.68
N SER A 364 4.54 -55.36 17.90
CA SER A 364 3.58 -54.94 16.90
C SER A 364 4.21 -54.16 15.72
N PHE A 365 5.24 -53.34 15.99
CA PHE A 365 6.02 -52.69 14.94
C PHE A 365 6.90 -53.69 14.15
N SER A 366 7.51 -54.66 14.83
CA SER A 366 8.34 -55.71 14.19
C SER A 366 7.48 -56.56 13.26
N GLU A 367 6.34 -57.05 13.74
CA GLU A 367 5.42 -57.86 12.95
C GLU A 367 4.86 -57.10 11.73
N ALA A 368 4.55 -55.83 11.88
CA ALA A 368 4.17 -54.96 10.76
C ALA A 368 5.34 -54.86 9.75
N ALA A 369 6.58 -54.63 10.22
CA ALA A 369 7.75 -54.53 9.35
C ALA A 369 8.11 -55.82 8.62
N GLU A 370 7.89 -57.00 9.24
CA GLU A 370 8.07 -58.33 8.66
C GLU A 370 6.98 -58.67 7.64
N GLY A 371 5.89 -57.90 7.57
CA GLY A 371 4.85 -58.11 6.61
C GLY A 371 3.94 -59.31 6.90
N GLN A 372 3.85 -59.72 8.17
CA GLN A 372 3.01 -60.87 8.57
C GLN A 372 1.52 -60.60 8.34
N GLY A 373 1.08 -59.33 8.50
CA GLY A 373 -0.29 -58.88 8.19
C GLY A 373 -0.30 -57.86 7.07
N THR A 374 -1.22 -58.00 6.11
CA THR A 374 -1.47 -57.01 5.06
C THR A 374 -2.94 -56.58 5.12
N GLU A 375 -3.15 -55.25 5.06
CA GLU A 375 -4.49 -54.69 4.96
C GLU A 375 -4.57 -53.85 3.70
N TRP A 376 -5.62 -54.02 2.92
CA TRP A 376 -5.95 -53.11 1.83
C TRP A 376 -7.42 -52.80 1.84
N SER A 377 -7.79 -51.59 1.45
CA SER A 377 -9.18 -51.20 1.29
C SER A 377 -9.38 -50.32 0.08
N VAL A 378 -10.57 -50.44 -0.53
CA VAL A 378 -11.04 -49.52 -1.55
C VAL A 378 -12.43 -49.06 -1.16
N GLY A 379 -12.64 -47.77 -1.10
CA GLY A 379 -13.92 -47.18 -0.73
C GLY A 379 -14.33 -46.08 -1.71
N VAL A 380 -15.63 -45.89 -1.85
CA VAL A 380 -16.23 -44.79 -2.60
C VAL A 380 -17.12 -44.01 -1.64
N SER A 381 -16.93 -42.69 -1.58
CA SER A 381 -17.77 -41.78 -0.78
C SER A 381 -18.45 -40.77 -1.68
N LEU A 382 -19.77 -40.62 -1.55
CA LEU A 382 -20.59 -39.62 -2.23
C LEU A 382 -21.23 -38.72 -1.18
N LYS A 383 -20.98 -37.40 -1.31
CA LYS A 383 -21.64 -36.36 -0.52
C LYS A 383 -22.26 -35.33 -1.45
N MET A 384 -23.58 -35.21 -1.41
CA MET A 384 -24.33 -34.31 -2.27
C MET A 384 -25.36 -33.57 -1.43
N PRO A 385 -25.42 -32.21 -1.48
CA PRO A 385 -26.54 -31.47 -0.89
C PRO A 385 -27.81 -31.78 -1.69
N LEU A 386 -28.93 -31.97 -1.02
CA LEU A 386 -30.22 -32.25 -1.68
C LEU A 386 -30.90 -30.98 -2.21
N GLY A 387 -30.54 -29.80 -1.68
CA GLY A 387 -30.95 -28.50 -2.22
C GLY A 387 -29.86 -27.87 -3.07
N LYS A 388 -30.20 -27.29 -4.21
CA LYS A 388 -29.25 -26.68 -5.16
C LYS A 388 -29.18 -25.15 -5.02
N ASP A 389 -30.15 -24.53 -4.35
CA ASP A 389 -30.34 -23.08 -4.31
C ASP A 389 -29.09 -22.30 -3.85
N GLY A 390 -28.39 -22.81 -2.83
CA GLY A 390 -27.16 -22.18 -2.35
C GLY A 390 -25.98 -22.28 -3.33
N ALA A 391 -25.89 -23.36 -4.10
CA ALA A 391 -24.85 -23.57 -5.08
C ALA A 391 -25.09 -22.72 -6.34
N GLU A 392 -26.32 -22.72 -6.84
CA GLU A 392 -26.75 -21.89 -7.98
C GLU A 392 -26.61 -20.40 -7.65
N ALA A 393 -27.01 -19.96 -6.45
CA ALA A 393 -26.81 -18.59 -6.01
C ALA A 393 -25.33 -18.18 -5.95
N ALA A 394 -24.42 -19.09 -5.57
CA ALA A 394 -22.98 -18.85 -5.56
C ALA A 394 -22.41 -18.69 -6.98
N GLU A 395 -22.88 -19.50 -7.95
CA GLU A 395 -22.52 -19.36 -9.36
C GLU A 395 -23.04 -18.06 -9.95
N ASP A 396 -24.32 -17.74 -9.73
CA ASP A 396 -24.94 -16.50 -10.20
C ASP A 396 -24.25 -15.26 -9.66
N ALA A 397 -23.86 -15.28 -8.37
CA ALA A 397 -23.10 -14.21 -7.75
C ALA A 397 -21.71 -14.06 -8.38
N ALA A 398 -21.01 -15.16 -8.64
CA ALA A 398 -19.70 -15.13 -9.27
C ALA A 398 -19.78 -14.64 -10.72
N ASP A 399 -20.77 -15.05 -11.50
CA ASP A 399 -21.00 -14.57 -12.85
C ASP A 399 -21.37 -13.07 -12.87
N ALA A 400 -22.16 -12.62 -11.90
CA ALA A 400 -22.46 -11.19 -11.73
C ALA A 400 -21.18 -10.38 -11.41
N GLN A 401 -20.26 -10.91 -10.60
CA GLN A 401 -18.97 -10.30 -10.31
C GLN A 401 -18.08 -10.16 -11.55
N VAL A 402 -18.10 -11.14 -12.47
CA VAL A 402 -17.38 -10.99 -13.76
C VAL A 402 -17.95 -9.84 -14.57
N ARG A 403 -19.29 -9.79 -14.74
CA ARG A 403 -19.94 -8.68 -15.45
C ARG A 403 -19.63 -7.31 -14.81
N GLN A 404 -19.64 -7.24 -13.48
CA GLN A 404 -19.26 -6.04 -12.76
C GLN A 404 -17.81 -5.63 -13.06
N ALA A 405 -16.86 -6.57 -12.98
CA ALA A 405 -15.44 -6.30 -13.27
C ALA A 405 -15.21 -5.84 -14.72
N GLU A 406 -15.92 -6.40 -15.69
CA GLU A 406 -15.87 -5.98 -17.11
C GLU A 406 -16.43 -4.56 -17.31
N LEU A 407 -17.51 -4.20 -16.61
CA LEU A 407 -18.06 -2.85 -16.61
C LEU A 407 -17.08 -1.84 -16.00
N GLU A 408 -16.40 -2.21 -14.91
CA GLU A 408 -15.35 -1.38 -14.28
C GLU A 408 -14.17 -1.16 -15.24
N LEU A 409 -13.70 -2.20 -15.93
CA LEU A 409 -12.65 -2.08 -16.96
C LEU A 409 -13.09 -1.14 -18.10
N SER A 410 -14.34 -1.28 -18.56
CA SER A 410 -14.90 -0.42 -19.61
C SER A 410 -15.03 1.04 -19.14
N LYS A 411 -15.45 1.26 -17.90
CA LYS A 411 -15.51 2.58 -17.24
C LYS A 411 -14.11 3.20 -17.14
N ALA A 412 -13.10 2.43 -16.68
CA ALA A 412 -11.73 2.90 -16.59
C ALA A 412 -11.17 3.33 -17.95
N ARG A 413 -11.43 2.55 -19.02
CA ARG A 413 -10.99 2.90 -20.37
C ARG A 413 -11.60 4.22 -20.87
N ARG A 414 -12.90 4.45 -20.61
CA ARG A 414 -13.55 5.73 -20.94
C ARG A 414 -13.04 6.87 -20.05
N GLY A 415 -12.82 6.59 -18.76
CA GLY A 415 -12.30 7.54 -17.79
C GLY A 415 -10.97 8.15 -18.23
N ILE A 416 -10.04 7.31 -18.71
CA ILE A 416 -8.74 7.77 -19.20
C ILE A 416 -8.88 8.81 -20.33
N SER A 417 -9.78 8.55 -21.29
CA SER A 417 -9.99 9.49 -22.40
C SER A 417 -10.51 10.84 -21.89
N LEU A 418 -11.44 10.82 -20.93
CA LEU A 418 -12.02 12.03 -20.33
C LEU A 418 -11.00 12.77 -19.46
N GLU A 419 -10.18 12.04 -18.69
CA GLU A 419 -9.12 12.62 -17.86
C GLU A 419 -8.08 13.35 -18.72
N VAL A 420 -7.58 12.71 -19.78
CA VAL A 420 -6.63 13.33 -20.72
C VAL A 420 -7.27 14.53 -21.41
N ASP A 421 -8.52 14.41 -21.88
CA ASP A 421 -9.25 15.51 -22.51
C ASP A 421 -9.39 16.72 -21.57
N THR A 422 -9.78 16.48 -20.34
CA THR A 422 -9.93 17.51 -19.31
C THR A 422 -8.58 18.16 -18.97
N ALA A 423 -7.53 17.36 -18.82
CA ALA A 423 -6.19 17.86 -18.52
C ALA A 423 -5.65 18.75 -19.67
N CYS A 424 -5.82 18.33 -20.94
CA CYS A 424 -5.43 19.14 -22.10
C CYS A 424 -6.22 20.45 -22.16
N SER A 425 -7.53 20.40 -21.90
CA SER A 425 -8.38 21.60 -21.89
C SER A 425 -7.98 22.59 -20.79
N ARG A 426 -7.53 22.10 -19.63
CA ARG A 426 -6.95 22.95 -18.57
C ARG A 426 -5.64 23.63 -19.01
N VAL A 427 -4.77 22.93 -19.77
CA VAL A 427 -3.56 23.54 -20.34
C VAL A 427 -3.92 24.68 -21.30
N ASP A 428 -4.89 24.46 -22.21
CA ASP A 428 -5.32 25.49 -23.14
C ASP A 428 -5.93 26.72 -22.43
N ALA A 429 -6.73 26.49 -21.38
CA ALA A 429 -7.24 27.55 -20.53
C ALA A 429 -6.13 28.31 -19.79
N ALA A 430 -5.15 27.58 -19.23
CA ALA A 430 -4.02 28.20 -18.54
C ALA A 430 -3.16 29.07 -19.47
N ARG A 431 -2.93 28.62 -20.72
CA ARG A 431 -2.25 29.41 -21.75
C ARG A 431 -2.97 30.74 -22.02
N LYS A 432 -4.29 30.69 -22.23
CA LYS A 432 -5.09 31.91 -22.45
C LYS A 432 -5.02 32.85 -21.25
N ARG A 433 -5.05 32.30 -20.02
CA ARG A 433 -4.90 33.10 -18.78
C ARG A 433 -3.56 33.81 -18.71
N ILE A 434 -2.45 33.18 -19.10
CA ILE A 434 -1.14 33.83 -19.12
C ILE A 434 -1.12 35.00 -20.11
N VAL A 435 -1.70 34.81 -21.32
CA VAL A 435 -1.77 35.90 -22.31
C VAL A 435 -2.56 37.08 -21.77
N THR A 436 -3.71 36.83 -21.14
CA THR A 436 -4.53 37.87 -20.50
C THR A 436 -3.81 38.53 -19.34
N ALA A 437 -3.14 37.76 -18.46
CA ALA A 437 -2.41 38.28 -17.33
C ALA A 437 -1.20 39.15 -17.75
N LYS A 438 -0.46 38.74 -18.79
CA LYS A 438 0.63 39.56 -19.38
C LYS A 438 0.11 40.89 -19.89
N LYS A 439 -1.03 40.89 -20.58
CA LYS A 439 -1.64 42.14 -21.07
C LYS A 439 -2.15 43.02 -19.94
N ALA A 440 -2.67 42.42 -18.88
CA ALA A 440 -3.06 43.17 -17.68
C ALA A 440 -1.87 43.86 -17.01
N VAL A 441 -0.73 43.16 -16.88
CA VAL A 441 0.52 43.78 -16.35
C VAL A 441 1.00 44.92 -17.23
N GLU A 442 0.99 44.75 -18.56
CA GLU A 442 1.38 45.79 -19.51
C GLU A 442 0.51 47.05 -19.37
N LEU A 443 -0.83 46.86 -19.35
CA LEU A 443 -1.76 47.96 -19.21
C LEU A 443 -1.69 48.64 -17.84
N ALA A 444 -1.52 47.86 -16.75
CA ALA A 444 -1.34 48.41 -15.40
C ALA A 444 -0.06 49.25 -15.31
N LEU A 445 1.02 48.80 -15.95
CA LEU A 445 2.27 49.57 -16.00
C LEU A 445 2.11 50.88 -16.79
N GLN A 446 1.48 50.83 -17.95
CA GLN A 446 1.19 52.03 -18.75
C GLN A 446 0.34 53.03 -17.96
N ARG A 447 -0.69 52.57 -17.27
CA ARG A 447 -1.54 53.41 -16.43
C ARG A 447 -0.78 54.05 -15.27
N LEU A 448 0.06 53.26 -14.59
CA LEU A 448 0.91 53.79 -13.55
C LEU A 448 1.84 54.90 -14.06
N THR A 449 2.48 54.68 -15.23
CA THR A 449 3.37 55.71 -15.83
C THR A 449 2.59 56.97 -16.16
N GLN A 450 1.38 56.88 -16.74
CA GLN A 450 0.54 58.05 -17.02
C GLN A 450 0.16 58.82 -15.75
N GLU A 451 -0.25 58.15 -14.68
CA GLU A 451 -0.60 58.83 -13.42
C GLU A 451 0.65 59.47 -12.76
N GLN A 452 1.82 58.87 -12.93
CA GLN A 452 3.09 59.46 -12.44
C GLN A 452 3.45 60.74 -13.23
N GLU A 453 3.30 60.72 -14.57
CA GLU A 453 3.54 61.88 -15.42
C GLU A 453 2.58 63.02 -15.11
N LEU A 454 1.29 62.72 -14.84
CA LEU A 454 0.31 63.72 -14.42
C LEU A 454 0.64 64.31 -13.05
N LEU A 455 1.08 63.48 -12.08
CA LEU A 455 1.51 63.91 -10.77
C LEU A 455 2.72 64.82 -10.86
N ASP A 456 3.72 64.47 -11.69
CA ASP A 456 4.93 65.28 -11.88
C ASP A 456 4.66 66.62 -12.62
N ALA A 457 3.59 66.67 -13.45
CA ALA A 457 3.11 67.90 -14.05
C ALA A 457 2.24 68.80 -13.11
N GLY A 458 1.96 68.30 -11.89
CA GLY A 458 1.10 69.03 -10.94
C GLY A 458 -0.42 68.94 -11.24
N GLU A 459 -0.81 68.09 -12.18
CA GLU A 459 -2.22 67.88 -12.59
C GLU A 459 -2.78 66.56 -12.01
N GLY A 460 -1.96 65.75 -11.32
CA GLY A 460 -2.31 64.44 -10.80
C GLY A 460 -2.59 64.42 -9.31
N ASP A 461 -3.20 63.32 -8.85
CA ASP A 461 -3.47 63.04 -7.45
C ASP A 461 -2.56 61.87 -6.98
N PHE A 462 -1.83 62.11 -5.90
CA PHE A 462 -0.90 61.12 -5.30
C PHE A 462 -1.62 59.82 -4.95
N TYR A 463 -2.87 59.89 -4.44
CA TYR A 463 -3.68 58.70 -4.11
C TYR A 463 -3.88 57.78 -5.35
N ARG A 464 -4.10 58.34 -6.53
CA ARG A 464 -4.22 57.56 -7.76
C ARG A 464 -2.94 56.82 -8.13
N VAL A 465 -1.78 57.43 -7.91
CA VAL A 465 -0.51 56.77 -8.16
C VAL A 465 -0.33 55.57 -7.22
N VAL A 466 -0.67 55.69 -5.94
CA VAL A 466 -0.64 54.60 -4.97
C VAL A 466 -1.60 53.50 -5.35
N GLU A 467 -2.81 53.82 -5.81
CA GLU A 467 -3.80 52.87 -6.29
C GLU A 467 -3.30 52.10 -7.54
N GLN A 468 -2.72 52.81 -8.51
CA GLN A 468 -2.19 52.15 -9.72
C GLN A 468 -0.97 51.26 -9.42
N GLN A 469 -0.16 51.61 -8.45
CA GLN A 469 0.92 50.73 -7.95
C GLN A 469 0.38 49.46 -7.33
N GLN A 470 -0.72 49.51 -6.57
CA GLN A 470 -1.38 48.33 -6.02
C GLN A 470 -1.91 47.45 -7.15
N ILE A 471 -2.63 48.01 -8.14
CA ILE A 471 -3.15 47.31 -9.30
C ILE A 471 -2.03 46.60 -10.07
N LEU A 472 -0.89 47.27 -10.28
CA LEU A 472 0.27 46.67 -10.94
C LEU A 472 0.84 45.50 -10.13
N GLY A 473 0.96 45.67 -8.81
CA GLY A 473 1.40 44.62 -7.90
C GLY A 473 0.52 43.37 -7.98
N ASP A 474 -0.78 43.55 -7.89
CA ASP A 474 -1.77 42.48 -7.99
C ASP A 474 -1.75 41.80 -9.38
N ALA A 475 -1.61 42.58 -10.45
CA ALA A 475 -1.48 42.05 -11.81
C ALA A 475 -0.22 41.17 -11.95
N ARG A 476 0.92 41.58 -11.36
CA ARG A 476 2.19 40.80 -11.35
C ARG A 476 2.03 39.50 -10.57
N VAL A 477 1.40 39.52 -9.38
CA VAL A 477 1.11 38.34 -8.58
C VAL A 477 0.21 37.38 -9.36
N ASN A 478 -0.84 37.90 -10.02
CA ASN A 478 -1.74 37.10 -10.84
C ASN A 478 -1.04 36.47 -12.07
N LEU A 479 -0.07 37.14 -12.67
CA LEU A 479 0.75 36.57 -13.74
C LEU A 479 1.58 35.41 -13.22
N VAL A 480 2.25 35.55 -12.08
CA VAL A 480 3.03 34.48 -11.44
C VAL A 480 2.13 33.28 -11.11
N ALA A 481 0.93 33.50 -10.57
CA ALA A 481 -0.04 32.46 -10.29
C ALA A 481 -0.55 31.75 -11.58
N SER A 482 -0.73 32.50 -12.67
CA SER A 482 -1.16 31.96 -13.97
C SER A 482 -0.09 31.06 -14.59
N GLU A 483 1.18 31.42 -14.48
CA GLU A 483 2.30 30.60 -14.95
C GLU A 483 2.46 29.31 -14.12
N ALA A 484 2.25 29.39 -12.80
CA ALA A 484 2.20 28.20 -11.94
C ALA A 484 1.03 27.29 -12.32
N GLY A 485 -0.15 27.87 -12.62
CA GLY A 485 -1.33 27.15 -13.10
C GLY A 485 -1.08 26.38 -14.39
N LEU A 486 -0.32 26.95 -15.32
CA LEU A 486 0.12 26.24 -16.54
C LEU A 486 1.02 25.03 -16.17
N SER A 487 2.05 25.26 -15.36
CA SER A 487 2.96 24.19 -14.93
C SER A 487 2.22 23.01 -14.30
N LYS A 488 1.30 23.27 -13.37
CA LYS A 488 0.46 22.23 -12.75
C LYS A 488 -0.45 21.52 -13.76
N SER A 489 -0.99 22.26 -14.73
CA SER A 489 -1.83 21.67 -15.78
C SER A 489 -1.03 20.72 -16.67
N VAL A 490 0.23 21.03 -16.95
CA VAL A 490 1.15 20.16 -17.71
C VAL A 490 1.48 18.89 -16.92
N ILE A 491 1.76 19.00 -15.61
CA ILE A 491 1.95 17.83 -14.72
C ILE A 491 0.71 16.93 -14.75
N ALA A 492 -0.48 17.52 -14.70
CA ALA A 492 -1.73 16.77 -14.75
C ALA A 492 -1.91 16.03 -16.11
N VAL A 493 -1.48 16.61 -17.24
CA VAL A 493 -1.47 15.92 -18.54
C VAL A 493 -0.50 14.73 -18.53
N TRP A 494 0.71 14.90 -17.98
CA TRP A 494 1.68 13.81 -17.90
C TRP A 494 1.19 12.66 -17.02
N LEU A 495 0.53 12.99 -15.92
CA LEU A 495 -0.09 11.98 -15.04
C LEU A 495 -1.25 11.28 -15.76
N ALA A 496 -2.20 12.04 -16.34
CA ALA A 496 -3.37 11.50 -17.03
C ALA A 496 -3.00 10.64 -18.24
N SER A 497 -1.91 10.96 -18.94
CA SER A 497 -1.40 10.17 -20.06
C SER A 497 -0.49 9.01 -19.62
N GLY A 498 -0.08 8.94 -18.34
CA GLY A 498 0.85 7.93 -17.85
C GLY A 498 2.34 8.19 -18.18
N GLN A 499 2.69 9.42 -18.56
CA GLN A 499 4.06 9.79 -18.97
C GLN A 499 4.88 10.45 -17.85
N ILE A 500 4.34 10.54 -16.62
CA ILE A 500 4.95 11.36 -15.55
C ILE A 500 6.40 10.96 -15.24
N PHE A 501 6.72 9.69 -15.17
CA PHE A 501 8.08 9.21 -14.89
C PHE A 501 9.05 9.59 -16.03
N GLU A 502 8.67 9.30 -17.27
CA GLU A 502 9.47 9.62 -18.44
C GLU A 502 9.77 11.12 -18.52
N ARG A 503 8.75 11.96 -18.32
CA ARG A 503 8.86 13.42 -18.38
C ARG A 503 9.62 14.04 -17.20
N MET A 504 9.60 13.38 -16.05
CA MET A 504 10.35 13.79 -14.87
C MET A 504 11.76 13.21 -14.83
N GLY A 505 12.16 12.41 -15.82
CA GLY A 505 13.47 11.75 -15.87
C GLY A 505 13.63 10.67 -14.77
N ILE A 506 12.52 10.18 -14.23
CA ILE A 506 12.53 9.11 -13.23
C ILE A 506 12.45 7.78 -13.98
N SER A 507 13.40 6.89 -13.71
CA SER A 507 13.38 5.57 -14.32
C SER A 507 12.30 4.69 -13.69
N ASP A 508 11.42 4.10 -14.50
CA ASP A 508 10.52 3.03 -14.07
C ASP A 508 11.27 1.90 -13.36
N ALA A 509 12.53 1.66 -13.77
CA ALA A 509 13.40 0.66 -13.15
C ALA A 509 13.66 0.95 -11.66
N SER A 510 13.64 2.21 -11.21
CA SER A 510 13.84 2.54 -9.79
C SER A 510 12.71 1.99 -8.92
N VAL A 511 11.46 2.14 -9.35
CA VAL A 511 10.28 1.62 -8.66
C VAL A 511 10.22 0.09 -8.80
N GLU A 512 10.57 -0.44 -9.98
CA GLU A 512 10.66 -1.90 -10.22
C GLU A 512 11.68 -2.57 -9.30
N ILE A 513 12.84 -1.95 -9.09
CA ILE A 513 13.87 -2.46 -8.16
C ILE A 513 13.33 -2.52 -6.74
N MET A 514 12.58 -1.50 -6.28
CA MET A 514 11.97 -1.49 -4.94
C MET A 514 10.94 -2.61 -4.79
N ILE A 515 10.05 -2.79 -5.77
CA ILE A 515 9.05 -3.87 -5.81
C ILE A 515 9.75 -5.24 -5.83
N THR A 516 10.77 -5.41 -6.67
CA THR A 516 11.51 -6.68 -6.80
C THR A 516 12.26 -7.02 -5.53
N ARG A 517 12.85 -6.01 -4.86
CA ARG A 517 13.51 -6.19 -3.56
C ARG A 517 12.52 -6.62 -2.50
N ALA A 518 11.36 -5.98 -2.43
CA ALA A 518 10.29 -6.35 -1.50
C ALA A 518 9.84 -7.82 -1.69
N LYS A 519 9.75 -8.30 -2.95
CA LYS A 519 9.42 -9.70 -3.26
C LYS A 519 10.50 -10.66 -2.79
N LYS A 520 11.78 -10.35 -3.04
CA LYS A 520 12.90 -11.20 -2.62
C LYS A 520 13.07 -11.31 -1.10
N GLU A 521 12.75 -10.25 -0.36
CA GLU A 521 12.79 -10.28 1.11
C GLU A 521 11.71 -11.20 1.71
N THR A 522 10.76 -11.65 0.90
CA THR A 522 9.69 -12.57 1.31
C THR A 522 9.85 -13.99 0.76
N GLU A 523 10.78 -14.25 -0.16
CA GLU A 523 11.15 -15.61 -0.60
C GLU A 523 12.04 -16.31 0.43
#